data_d115e499deab7e6c96842bc47318187a
#
_entry.id   d115e499deab7e6c96842bc47318187a
#
_cell.length_a   1.000
_cell.length_b   1.000
_cell.length_c   1.000
_cell.angle_alpha   90.00
_cell.angle_beta   90.00
_cell.angle_gamma   90.00
#
_symmetry.space_group_name_H-M   'P 1'
#
loop_
_entity.id
_entity.type
_entity.pdbx_description
1 polymer ?
#
loop_
_entity_poly.entity_id
_entity_poly.type
_entity_poly.pdbx_seq_one_letter_code
_entity_poly.pdbx_strand_id
1 'polypeptide(L)'
;MPVYLFALCISPNVSVNSLLWSFLIIHLLLYPASNGYNSYFDKDEKSIGGLKNPPPVKKDLYYTSIVFDVAAIVLALLYVSKEFAVMMFIYGLASKAYSHPAVRLKKYPILGWLTVVFFQGIFTFVMSYAGINKFPVENLLQSKVLFPGLLTSLMLFATYPMTQVYQHEEDAKRGDRTMSLMLGTRGTFIFAMTFFTVAAFGFVYFFIKTFSAFYAVVFIITQSPVVMYFLLWFYGVWKDPTNADFKSTMRLNFISSLCLNGFFLYLFLHTWHYI
;
A
#
# COMPACT_ATOMS: atom_id res chain seq x y z
N MET A 1 -6.39 0.30 1.29
CA MET A 1 -7.42 0.78 2.24
C MET A 1 -6.85 1.25 3.58
N PRO A 2 -5.94 0.56 4.30
CA PRO A 2 -5.45 1.05 5.61
C PRO A 2 -4.83 2.46 5.57
N VAL A 3 -4.08 2.79 4.53
CA VAL A 3 -3.46 4.11 4.35
C VAL A 3 -4.53 5.22 4.24
N TYR A 4 -5.61 4.96 3.52
CA TYR A 4 -6.74 5.88 3.40
C TYR A 4 -7.46 6.10 4.75
N LEU A 5 -7.74 5.01 5.48
CA LEU A 5 -8.37 5.10 6.80
C LEU A 5 -7.47 5.82 7.81
N PHE A 6 -6.15 5.60 7.74
CA PHE A 6 -5.23 6.33 8.60
C PHE A 6 -5.23 7.85 8.29
N ALA A 7 -5.24 8.24 7.01
CA ALA A 7 -5.39 9.64 6.64
C ALA A 7 -6.73 10.22 7.15
N LEU A 8 -7.82 9.43 7.09
CA LEU A 8 -9.13 9.82 7.63
C LEU A 8 -9.07 10.08 9.14
N CYS A 9 -8.37 9.23 9.93
CA CYS A 9 -8.25 9.40 11.38
C CYS A 9 -7.65 10.73 11.82
N ILE A 10 -6.81 11.35 11.00
CA ILE A 10 -6.17 12.65 11.32
C ILE A 10 -6.77 13.83 10.53
N SER A 11 -7.82 13.60 9.77
CA SER A 11 -8.45 14.61 8.93
C SER A 11 -9.35 15.52 9.74
N PRO A 12 -9.08 16.84 9.83
CA PRO A 12 -9.91 17.76 10.61
C PRO A 12 -11.15 18.26 9.85
N ASN A 13 -11.20 18.12 8.52
CA ASN A 13 -12.27 18.69 7.68
C ASN A 13 -12.90 17.62 6.78
N VAL A 14 -13.62 16.68 7.40
CA VAL A 14 -14.26 15.57 6.68
C VAL A 14 -15.67 15.97 6.24
N SER A 15 -15.92 15.94 4.92
CA SER A 15 -17.27 15.96 4.38
C SER A 15 -17.61 14.61 3.75
N VAL A 16 -18.88 14.19 3.88
CA VAL A 16 -19.33 12.89 3.31
C VAL A 16 -19.07 12.82 1.81
N ASN A 17 -19.30 13.92 1.09
CA ASN A 17 -19.06 13.96 -0.35
C ASN A 17 -17.58 13.79 -0.71
N SER A 18 -16.67 14.50 -0.05
CA SER A 18 -15.23 14.39 -0.28
C SER A 18 -14.71 13.01 0.10
N LEU A 19 -15.18 12.46 1.22
CA LEU A 19 -14.85 11.12 1.68
C LEU A 19 -15.26 10.06 0.64
N LEU A 20 -16.52 10.09 0.18
CA LEU A 20 -17.02 9.11 -0.77
C LEU A 20 -16.29 9.19 -2.11
N TRP A 21 -16.18 10.39 -2.71
CA TRP A 21 -15.55 10.53 -4.02
C TRP A 21 -14.06 10.20 -3.99
N SER A 22 -13.30 10.69 -3.01
CA SER A 22 -11.87 10.34 -2.92
C SER A 22 -11.66 8.84 -2.68
N PHE A 23 -12.50 8.20 -1.86
CA PHE A 23 -12.47 6.76 -1.63
C PHE A 23 -12.75 5.96 -2.92
N LEU A 24 -13.86 6.28 -3.61
CA LEU A 24 -14.27 5.57 -4.83
C LEU A 24 -13.24 5.73 -5.94
N ILE A 25 -12.72 6.96 -6.16
CA ILE A 25 -11.72 7.24 -7.19
C ILE A 25 -10.42 6.44 -6.93
N ILE A 26 -9.90 6.46 -5.70
CA ILE A 26 -8.68 5.73 -5.37
C ILE A 26 -8.89 4.22 -5.52
N HIS A 27 -9.95 3.67 -4.92
CA HIS A 27 -10.08 2.21 -4.77
C HIS A 27 -10.72 1.53 -5.97
N LEU A 28 -11.61 2.21 -6.71
CA LEU A 28 -12.33 1.62 -7.86
C LEU A 28 -11.76 2.04 -9.22
N LEU A 29 -10.95 3.10 -9.29
CA LEU A 29 -10.37 3.55 -10.55
C LEU A 29 -8.84 3.50 -10.52
N LEU A 30 -8.17 4.27 -9.65
CA LEU A 30 -6.72 4.40 -9.65
C LEU A 30 -5.98 3.08 -9.39
N TYR A 31 -6.36 2.36 -8.33
CA TYR A 31 -5.71 1.08 -8.01
C TYR A 31 -6.01 -0.01 -9.04
N PRO A 32 -7.24 -0.21 -9.51
CA PRO A 32 -7.49 -1.13 -10.62
C PRO A 32 -6.75 -0.75 -11.91
N ALA A 33 -6.67 0.53 -12.25
CA ALA A 33 -5.90 1.01 -13.41
C ALA A 33 -4.41 0.66 -13.28
N SER A 34 -3.82 0.95 -12.11
CA SER A 34 -2.42 0.64 -11.82
C SER A 34 -2.13 -0.86 -11.88
N ASN A 35 -2.96 -1.68 -11.22
CA ASN A 35 -2.79 -3.12 -11.18
C ASN A 35 -3.04 -3.76 -12.55
N GLY A 36 -4.09 -3.33 -13.28
CA GLY A 36 -4.39 -3.82 -14.62
C GLY A 36 -3.28 -3.49 -15.62
N TYR A 37 -2.72 -2.27 -15.55
CA TYR A 37 -1.60 -1.87 -16.38
C TYR A 37 -0.35 -2.70 -16.09
N ASN A 38 -0.04 -2.94 -14.80
CA ASN A 38 1.06 -3.81 -14.41
C ASN A 38 0.87 -5.24 -14.94
N SER A 39 -0.30 -5.84 -14.72
CA SER A 39 -0.61 -7.19 -15.16
C SER A 39 -0.57 -7.33 -16.71
N TYR A 40 -0.95 -6.29 -17.44
CA TYR A 40 -0.88 -6.29 -18.91
C TYR A 40 0.56 -6.45 -19.43
N PHE A 41 1.54 -5.81 -18.78
CA PHE A 41 2.94 -5.89 -19.20
C PHE A 41 3.67 -7.09 -18.61
N ASP A 42 3.22 -7.59 -17.43
CA ASP A 42 3.85 -8.75 -16.80
C ASP A 42 3.43 -10.07 -17.42
N LYS A 43 2.17 -10.19 -17.82
CA LYS A 43 1.59 -11.43 -18.40
C LYS A 43 1.88 -12.65 -17.54
N ASP A 44 1.75 -12.49 -16.21
CA ASP A 44 2.00 -13.57 -15.26
C ASP A 44 1.12 -14.78 -15.53
N GLU A 45 1.71 -15.95 -15.59
CA GLU A 45 1.02 -17.24 -15.76
C GLU A 45 0.73 -17.91 -14.42
N LYS A 46 1.57 -17.62 -13.41
CA LYS A 46 1.43 -18.13 -12.04
C LYS A 46 0.73 -17.09 -11.13
N SER A 47 0.60 -17.44 -9.87
CA SER A 47 -0.12 -16.64 -8.87
C SER A 47 0.40 -15.20 -8.75
N ILE A 48 -0.51 -14.24 -8.81
CA ILE A 48 -0.28 -12.80 -8.55
C ILE A 48 -1.07 -12.37 -7.33
N GLY A 49 -0.83 -11.14 -6.86
CA GLY A 49 -1.50 -10.61 -5.66
C GLY A 49 -3.03 -10.76 -5.74
N GLY A 50 -3.58 -11.61 -4.86
CA GLY A 50 -5.02 -11.88 -4.76
C GLY A 50 -5.54 -12.97 -5.70
N LEU A 51 -4.81 -13.38 -6.76
CA LEU A 51 -5.26 -14.37 -7.75
C LEU A 51 -4.29 -15.55 -7.80
N LYS A 52 -4.78 -16.75 -7.47
CA LYS A 52 -3.98 -17.98 -7.56
C LYS A 52 -3.74 -18.40 -9.01
N ASN A 53 -4.76 -18.26 -9.86
CA ASN A 53 -4.73 -18.59 -11.28
C ASN A 53 -5.23 -17.38 -12.06
N PRO A 54 -4.34 -16.43 -12.44
CA PRO A 54 -4.75 -15.26 -13.19
C PRO A 54 -5.27 -15.65 -14.58
N PRO A 55 -6.32 -14.98 -15.09
CA PRO A 55 -6.79 -15.21 -16.44
C PRO A 55 -5.77 -14.74 -17.48
N PRO A 56 -5.78 -15.29 -18.70
CA PRO A 56 -4.94 -14.82 -19.79
C PRO A 56 -5.16 -13.33 -20.06
N VAL A 57 -4.06 -12.58 -20.17
CA VAL A 57 -4.08 -11.13 -20.36
C VAL A 57 -4.52 -10.78 -21.78
N LYS A 58 -5.56 -9.94 -21.93
CA LYS A 58 -6.08 -9.43 -23.19
C LYS A 58 -5.75 -7.94 -23.37
N LYS A 59 -5.77 -7.45 -24.62
CA LYS A 59 -5.55 -6.02 -24.94
C LYS A 59 -6.55 -5.10 -24.26
N ASP A 60 -7.77 -5.57 -24.01
CA ASP A 60 -8.82 -4.80 -23.34
C ASP A 60 -8.40 -4.34 -21.95
N LEU A 61 -7.57 -5.14 -21.25
CA LEU A 61 -7.04 -4.76 -19.93
C LEU A 61 -6.18 -3.49 -19.99
N TYR A 62 -5.38 -3.35 -21.04
CA TYR A 62 -4.59 -2.13 -21.28
C TYR A 62 -5.49 -0.90 -21.47
N TYR A 63 -6.44 -0.99 -22.39
CA TYR A 63 -7.33 0.13 -22.67
C TYR A 63 -8.22 0.48 -21.47
N THR A 64 -8.75 -0.52 -20.78
CA THR A 64 -9.52 -0.31 -19.54
C THR A 64 -8.68 0.40 -18.48
N SER A 65 -7.42 0.02 -18.30
CA SER A 65 -6.52 0.69 -17.36
C SER A 65 -6.31 2.15 -17.69
N ILE A 66 -6.13 2.50 -18.96
CA ILE A 66 -5.99 3.90 -19.40
C ILE A 66 -7.31 4.68 -19.21
N VAL A 67 -8.44 4.08 -19.56
CA VAL A 67 -9.76 4.71 -19.35
C VAL A 67 -10.01 4.99 -17.88
N PHE A 68 -9.66 4.06 -17.00
CA PHE A 68 -9.82 4.24 -15.56
C PHE A 68 -8.91 5.34 -15.00
N ASP A 69 -7.65 5.46 -15.47
CA ASP A 69 -6.79 6.57 -15.08
C ASP A 69 -7.37 7.93 -15.50
N VAL A 70 -7.81 8.04 -16.76
CA VAL A 70 -8.42 9.28 -17.26
C VAL A 70 -9.70 9.59 -16.48
N ALA A 71 -10.55 8.60 -16.24
CA ALA A 71 -11.77 8.76 -15.45
C ALA A 71 -11.45 9.20 -14.01
N ALA A 72 -10.41 8.61 -13.38
CA ALA A 72 -9.97 8.99 -12.04
C ALA A 72 -9.57 10.48 -11.98
N ILE A 73 -8.79 10.97 -12.95
CA ILE A 73 -8.36 12.38 -13.02
C ILE A 73 -9.56 13.30 -13.25
N VAL A 74 -10.43 12.98 -14.19
CA VAL A 74 -11.62 13.79 -14.52
C VAL A 74 -12.56 13.87 -13.33
N LEU A 75 -12.89 12.74 -12.71
CA LEU A 75 -13.78 12.71 -11.53
C LEU A 75 -13.14 13.42 -10.32
N ALA A 76 -11.81 13.31 -10.16
CA ALA A 76 -11.08 14.04 -9.13
C ALA A 76 -11.21 15.57 -9.30
N LEU A 77 -11.08 16.07 -10.54
CA LEU A 77 -11.26 17.49 -10.85
C LEU A 77 -12.70 17.96 -10.61
N LEU A 78 -13.69 17.14 -10.98
CA LEU A 78 -15.10 17.53 -10.90
C LEU A 78 -15.66 17.46 -9.47
N TYR A 79 -15.27 16.46 -8.68
CA TYR A 79 -15.93 16.16 -7.41
C TYR A 79 -15.06 16.33 -6.16
N VAL A 80 -13.72 16.40 -6.31
CA VAL A 80 -12.82 16.53 -5.18
C VAL A 80 -12.05 17.86 -5.22
N SER A 81 -10.87 17.91 -5.83
CA SER A 81 -10.08 19.13 -5.98
C SER A 81 -9.02 19.01 -7.10
N LYS A 82 -8.48 20.14 -7.53
CA LYS A 82 -7.38 20.19 -8.51
C LYS A 82 -6.09 19.55 -7.96
N GLU A 83 -5.80 19.77 -6.68
CA GLU A 83 -4.62 19.21 -5.99
C GLU A 83 -4.68 17.68 -6.00
N PHE A 84 -5.84 17.14 -5.62
CA PHE A 84 -6.08 15.70 -5.64
C PHE A 84 -5.95 15.12 -7.06
N ALA A 85 -6.50 15.82 -8.08
CA ALA A 85 -6.41 15.38 -9.46
C ALA A 85 -4.97 15.39 -10.00
N VAL A 86 -4.17 16.41 -9.65
CA VAL A 86 -2.74 16.46 -9.99
C VAL A 86 -1.99 15.28 -9.34
N MET A 87 -2.30 14.96 -8.08
CA MET A 87 -1.69 13.81 -7.40
C MET A 87 -2.10 12.49 -8.07
N MET A 88 -3.37 12.33 -8.51
CA MET A 88 -3.81 11.18 -9.31
C MET A 88 -2.99 11.04 -10.60
N PHE A 89 -2.79 12.13 -11.33
CA PHE A 89 -1.98 12.14 -12.54
C PHE A 89 -0.53 11.73 -12.28
N ILE A 90 0.11 12.30 -11.25
CA ILE A 90 1.49 11.94 -10.87
C ILE A 90 1.59 10.45 -10.48
N TYR A 91 0.65 9.95 -9.68
CA TYR A 91 0.61 8.53 -9.33
C TYR A 91 0.45 7.64 -10.56
N GLY A 92 -0.46 8.02 -11.47
CA GLY A 92 -0.68 7.32 -12.74
C GLY A 92 0.60 7.24 -13.58
N LEU A 93 1.34 8.36 -13.72
CA LEU A 93 2.63 8.38 -14.44
C LEU A 93 3.67 7.47 -13.77
N ALA A 94 3.79 7.53 -12.45
CA ALA A 94 4.73 6.68 -11.70
C ALA A 94 4.40 5.19 -11.85
N SER A 95 3.11 4.83 -11.80
CA SER A 95 2.64 3.47 -12.04
C SER A 95 2.98 2.97 -13.45
N LYS A 96 2.87 3.84 -14.47
CA LYS A 96 3.28 3.50 -15.84
C LYS A 96 4.79 3.35 -15.95
N ALA A 97 5.57 4.27 -15.40
CA ALA A 97 7.03 4.18 -15.37
C ALA A 97 7.52 2.90 -14.65
N TYR A 98 6.80 2.49 -13.60
CA TYR A 98 7.09 1.25 -12.88
C TYR A 98 7.01 0.01 -13.76
N SER A 99 5.98 -0.10 -14.63
CA SER A 99 5.64 -1.32 -15.37
C SER A 99 5.96 -1.27 -16.86
N HIS A 100 5.98 -0.08 -17.51
CA HIS A 100 6.14 0.06 -18.95
C HIS A 100 7.53 -0.40 -19.42
N PRO A 101 7.66 -1.22 -20.48
CA PRO A 101 8.94 -1.79 -20.95
C PRO A 101 10.04 -0.78 -21.23
N ALA A 102 9.70 0.44 -21.69
CA ALA A 102 10.68 1.48 -21.98
C ALA A 102 11.39 2.04 -20.73
N VAL A 103 10.77 1.97 -19.56
CA VAL A 103 11.32 2.50 -18.30
C VAL A 103 11.53 1.36 -17.30
N ARG A 104 10.47 0.61 -17.00
CA ARG A 104 10.43 -0.60 -16.17
C ARG A 104 11.22 -0.46 -14.86
N LEU A 105 10.86 0.51 -14.01
CA LEU A 105 11.54 0.77 -12.74
C LEU A 105 11.63 -0.47 -11.85
N LYS A 106 10.65 -1.35 -11.90
CA LYS A 106 10.61 -2.60 -11.14
C LYS A 106 11.73 -3.60 -11.46
N LYS A 107 12.38 -3.47 -12.63
CA LYS A 107 13.56 -4.26 -13.01
C LYS A 107 14.75 -4.04 -12.07
N TYR A 108 14.78 -2.87 -11.43
CA TYR A 108 15.86 -2.47 -10.54
C TYR A 108 15.42 -2.64 -9.08
N PRO A 109 16.09 -3.49 -8.27
CA PRO A 109 15.60 -3.91 -6.96
C PRO A 109 15.33 -2.73 -6.01
N ILE A 110 16.30 -1.83 -5.86
CA ILE A 110 16.19 -0.67 -4.95
C ILE A 110 15.23 0.37 -5.52
N LEU A 111 15.35 0.71 -6.81
CA LEU A 111 14.53 1.75 -7.41
C LEU A 111 13.05 1.34 -7.50
N GLY A 112 12.76 0.10 -7.89
CA GLY A 112 11.42 -0.45 -7.90
C GLY A 112 10.80 -0.47 -6.51
N TRP A 113 11.55 -0.94 -5.51
CA TRP A 113 11.12 -0.94 -4.12
C TRP A 113 10.86 0.48 -3.58
N LEU A 114 11.78 1.43 -3.77
CA LEU A 114 11.60 2.81 -3.34
C LEU A 114 10.41 3.49 -4.04
N THR A 115 10.20 3.20 -5.33
CA THR A 115 9.03 3.71 -6.07
C THR A 115 7.73 3.27 -5.41
N VAL A 116 7.58 1.99 -5.10
CA VAL A 116 6.36 1.48 -4.45
C VAL A 116 6.21 2.05 -3.05
N VAL A 117 7.26 2.05 -2.25
CA VAL A 117 7.26 2.55 -0.88
C VAL A 117 6.88 4.03 -0.82
N PHE A 118 7.39 4.84 -1.74
CA PHE A 118 7.05 6.26 -1.81
C PHE A 118 5.60 6.46 -2.28
N PHE A 119 5.23 5.90 -3.43
CA PHE A 119 3.94 6.18 -4.05
C PHE A 119 2.77 5.51 -3.33
N GLN A 120 2.92 4.26 -2.87
CA GLN A 120 1.86 3.58 -2.11
C GLN A 120 1.86 3.93 -0.61
N GLY A 121 2.98 4.49 -0.09
CA GLY A 121 3.11 4.95 1.28
C GLY A 121 2.76 6.42 1.44
N ILE A 122 3.77 7.24 1.69
CA ILE A 122 3.60 8.66 1.99
C ILE A 122 2.80 9.42 0.92
N PHE A 123 3.05 9.17 -0.36
CA PHE A 123 2.34 9.85 -1.43
C PHE A 123 0.83 9.53 -1.40
N THR A 124 0.46 8.25 -1.29
CA THR A 124 -0.95 7.84 -1.16
C THR A 124 -1.58 8.39 0.12
N PHE A 125 -0.83 8.45 1.23
CA PHE A 125 -1.33 9.03 2.46
C PHE A 125 -1.66 10.52 2.28
N VAL A 126 -0.71 11.29 1.76
CA VAL A 126 -0.89 12.74 1.51
C VAL A 126 -2.00 12.99 0.49
N MET A 127 -2.05 12.18 -0.57
CA MET A 127 -3.11 12.22 -1.58
C MET A 127 -4.49 11.94 -0.97
N SER A 128 -4.62 10.92 -0.12
CA SER A 128 -5.86 10.61 0.59
C SER A 128 -6.27 11.76 1.51
N TYR A 129 -5.32 12.30 2.27
CA TYR A 129 -5.55 13.45 3.15
C TYR A 129 -5.99 14.69 2.37
N ALA A 130 -5.36 14.97 1.22
CA ALA A 130 -5.76 16.06 0.33
C ALA A 130 -7.19 15.88 -0.20
N GLY A 131 -7.53 14.67 -0.65
CA GLY A 131 -8.86 14.35 -1.16
C GLY A 131 -9.96 14.45 -0.11
N ILE A 132 -9.72 13.99 1.12
CA ILE A 132 -10.69 14.04 2.21
C ILE A 132 -10.95 15.50 2.66
N ASN A 133 -9.89 16.30 2.82
CA ASN A 133 -9.96 17.63 3.42
C ASN A 133 -10.10 18.77 2.41
N LYS A 134 -9.83 18.54 1.12
CA LYS A 134 -9.74 19.58 0.07
C LYS A 134 -8.76 20.71 0.41
N PHE A 135 -7.64 20.37 1.04
CA PHE A 135 -6.63 21.34 1.44
C PHE A 135 -5.67 21.70 0.29
N PRO A 136 -5.21 22.98 0.24
CA PRO A 136 -4.14 23.39 -0.66
C PRO A 136 -2.80 22.76 -0.28
N VAL A 137 -1.83 22.79 -1.20
CA VAL A 137 -0.53 22.09 -1.08
C VAL A 137 0.23 22.48 0.19
N GLU A 138 0.15 23.73 0.62
CA GLU A 138 0.84 24.24 1.82
C GLU A 138 0.45 23.48 3.09
N ASN A 139 -0.80 23.06 3.18
CA ASN A 139 -1.31 22.28 4.31
C ASN A 139 -0.85 20.81 4.27
N LEU A 140 -0.51 20.30 3.08
CA LEU A 140 -0.08 18.92 2.89
C LEU A 140 1.38 18.69 3.30
N LEU A 141 2.21 19.74 3.28
CA LEU A 141 3.64 19.66 3.59
C LEU A 141 3.97 19.87 5.08
N GLN A 142 2.96 19.98 5.93
CA GLN A 142 3.15 20.14 7.37
C GLN A 142 3.58 18.83 8.04
N SER A 143 4.41 18.91 9.07
CA SER A 143 4.92 17.75 9.81
C SER A 143 3.82 16.83 10.33
N LYS A 144 2.66 17.39 10.75
CA LYS A 144 1.48 16.63 11.20
C LYS A 144 0.85 15.74 10.10
N VAL A 145 1.17 15.99 8.82
CA VAL A 145 0.74 15.18 7.67
C VAL A 145 1.88 14.29 7.17
N LEU A 146 3.09 14.86 7.06
CA LEU A 146 4.23 14.13 6.51
C LEU A 146 4.73 13.02 7.45
N PHE A 147 4.71 13.24 8.79
CA PHE A 147 5.18 12.22 9.73
C PHE A 147 4.31 10.94 9.70
N PRO A 148 2.96 10.98 9.85
CA PRO A 148 2.15 9.78 9.68
C PRO A 148 2.24 9.19 8.27
N GLY A 149 2.40 10.02 7.24
CA GLY A 149 2.69 9.54 5.88
C GLY A 149 3.98 8.74 5.78
N LEU A 150 5.06 9.17 6.46
CA LEU A 150 6.30 8.41 6.54
C LEU A 150 6.11 7.06 7.25
N LEU A 151 5.25 6.98 8.26
CA LEU A 151 4.95 5.71 8.93
C LEU A 151 4.30 4.70 7.98
N THR A 152 3.45 5.17 7.04
CA THR A 152 2.89 4.29 6.02
C THR A 152 3.97 3.78 5.06
N SER A 153 4.94 4.61 4.69
CA SER A 153 6.09 4.16 3.91
C SER A 153 6.95 3.14 4.68
N LEU A 154 7.21 3.35 5.97
CA LEU A 154 7.93 2.38 6.80
C LEU A 154 7.25 1.01 6.85
N MET A 155 5.92 0.96 6.91
CA MET A 155 5.19 -0.31 6.79
C MET A 155 5.42 -0.97 5.42
N LEU A 156 5.43 -0.21 4.35
CA LEU A 156 5.67 -0.73 2.99
C LEU A 156 7.12 -1.14 2.75
N PHE A 157 8.10 -0.56 3.48
CA PHE A 157 9.47 -1.07 3.47
C PHE A 157 9.51 -2.57 3.78
N ALA A 158 8.69 -3.00 4.74
CA ALA A 158 8.58 -4.40 5.15
C ALA A 158 7.65 -5.21 4.25
N THR A 159 6.42 -4.72 4.04
CA THR A 159 5.36 -5.51 3.41
C THR A 159 5.58 -5.74 1.93
N TYR A 160 6.14 -4.78 1.19
CA TYR A 160 6.28 -4.91 -0.25
C TYR A 160 7.21 -6.05 -0.66
N PRO A 161 8.45 -6.23 -0.12
CA PRO A 161 9.26 -7.40 -0.45
C PRO A 161 8.58 -8.73 -0.09
N MET A 162 7.75 -8.76 0.97
CA MET A 162 7.00 -9.96 1.34
C MET A 162 5.98 -10.38 0.27
N THR A 163 5.45 -9.44 -0.51
CA THR A 163 4.54 -9.78 -1.62
C THR A 163 5.25 -10.41 -2.81
N GLN A 164 6.57 -10.33 -2.88
CA GLN A 164 7.40 -10.86 -3.97
C GLN A 164 8.00 -12.23 -3.65
N VAL A 165 8.00 -12.66 -2.38
CA VAL A 165 8.76 -13.84 -1.93
C VAL A 165 8.37 -15.15 -2.62
N TYR A 166 7.12 -15.29 -3.08
CA TYR A 166 6.63 -16.44 -3.79
C TYR A 166 6.76 -16.33 -5.32
N GLN A 167 7.22 -15.19 -5.85
CA GLN A 167 7.31 -14.89 -7.29
C GLN A 167 8.75 -14.94 -7.81
N HIS A 168 9.73 -15.32 -7.00
CA HIS A 168 11.16 -15.31 -7.36
C HIS A 168 11.47 -16.00 -8.69
N GLU A 169 10.81 -17.13 -8.97
CA GLU A 169 11.03 -17.86 -10.23
C GLU A 169 10.53 -17.07 -11.44
N GLU A 170 9.35 -16.46 -11.37
CA GLU A 170 8.77 -15.67 -12.46
C GLU A 170 9.51 -14.36 -12.67
N ASP A 171 9.89 -13.68 -11.58
CA ASP A 171 10.69 -12.46 -11.63
C ASP A 171 12.04 -12.73 -12.33
N ALA A 172 12.72 -13.82 -11.95
CA ALA A 172 13.97 -14.22 -12.56
C ALA A 172 13.82 -14.55 -14.06
N LYS A 173 12.75 -15.25 -14.46
CA LYS A 173 12.46 -15.56 -15.87
C LYS A 173 12.25 -14.29 -16.72
N ARG A 174 11.61 -13.27 -16.17
CA ARG A 174 11.39 -11.99 -16.84
C ARG A 174 12.61 -11.07 -16.83
N GLY A 175 13.66 -11.42 -16.08
CA GLY A 175 14.84 -10.58 -15.87
C GLY A 175 14.57 -9.41 -14.91
N ASP A 176 13.51 -9.47 -14.12
CA ASP A 176 13.23 -8.51 -13.06
C ASP A 176 14.03 -8.90 -11.81
N ARG A 177 14.95 -8.05 -11.38
CA ARG A 177 15.71 -8.27 -10.14
C ARG A 177 15.00 -7.52 -9.00
N THR A 178 13.99 -8.15 -8.42
CA THR A 178 13.22 -7.53 -7.33
C THR A 178 14.00 -7.47 -6.00
N MET A 179 13.52 -6.65 -5.05
CA MET A 179 14.15 -6.51 -3.73
C MET A 179 14.18 -7.85 -2.98
N SER A 180 13.06 -8.58 -3.00
CA SER A 180 12.98 -9.90 -2.37
C SER A 180 13.92 -10.93 -3.01
N LEU A 181 14.01 -10.92 -4.35
CA LEU A 181 14.94 -11.81 -5.07
C LEU A 181 16.41 -11.48 -4.73
N MET A 182 16.74 -10.19 -4.58
CA MET A 182 18.08 -9.75 -4.20
C MET A 182 18.47 -10.19 -2.78
N LEU A 183 17.51 -10.10 -1.83
CA LEU A 183 17.72 -10.49 -0.43
C LEU A 183 17.68 -12.02 -0.22
N GLY A 184 17.10 -12.75 -1.16
CA GLY A 184 16.73 -14.14 -0.99
C GLY A 184 15.59 -14.34 0.02
N THR A 185 15.05 -15.56 0.08
CA THR A 185 13.85 -15.86 0.88
C THR A 185 14.04 -15.50 2.38
N ARG A 186 15.06 -16.06 3.04
CA ARG A 186 15.30 -15.79 4.47
C ARG A 186 15.69 -14.34 4.74
N GLY A 187 16.51 -13.73 3.87
CA GLY A 187 16.89 -12.32 3.96
C GLY A 187 15.68 -11.40 3.87
N THR A 188 14.70 -11.71 3.04
CA THR A 188 13.44 -10.96 2.94
C THR A 188 12.67 -10.95 4.26
N PHE A 189 12.60 -12.08 4.97
CA PHE A 189 11.93 -12.14 6.28
C PHE A 189 12.67 -11.35 7.36
N ILE A 190 14.01 -11.44 7.40
CA ILE A 190 14.82 -10.64 8.34
C ILE A 190 14.62 -9.15 8.07
N PHE A 191 14.70 -8.74 6.80
CA PHE A 191 14.48 -7.37 6.38
C PHE A 191 13.09 -6.87 6.77
N ALA A 192 12.04 -7.67 6.48
CA ALA A 192 10.68 -7.34 6.85
C ALA A 192 10.51 -7.21 8.37
N MET A 193 11.05 -8.12 9.16
CA MET A 193 11.01 -8.07 10.62
C MET A 193 11.63 -6.78 11.17
N THR A 194 12.79 -6.38 10.63
CA THR A 194 13.48 -5.15 11.04
C THR A 194 12.59 -3.92 10.81
N PHE A 195 12.06 -3.77 9.59
CA PHE A 195 11.22 -2.61 9.27
C PHE A 195 9.84 -2.64 9.92
N PHE A 196 9.23 -3.81 10.14
CA PHE A 196 8.02 -3.93 10.95
C PHE A 196 8.25 -3.44 12.38
N THR A 197 9.39 -3.79 12.96
CA THR A 197 9.74 -3.35 14.32
C THR A 197 9.91 -1.83 14.37
N VAL A 198 10.66 -1.25 13.44
CA VAL A 198 10.85 0.21 13.36
C VAL A 198 9.50 0.92 13.14
N ALA A 199 8.67 0.42 12.23
CA ALA A 199 7.34 0.97 11.98
C ALA A 199 6.44 0.89 13.22
N ALA A 200 6.44 -0.25 13.93
CA ALA A 200 5.65 -0.43 15.15
C ALA A 200 6.02 0.60 16.23
N PHE A 201 7.31 0.81 16.48
CA PHE A 201 7.76 1.87 17.40
C PHE A 201 7.33 3.26 16.93
N GLY A 202 7.43 3.55 15.64
CA GLY A 202 6.98 4.82 15.07
C GLY A 202 5.47 5.05 15.25
N PHE A 203 4.64 4.04 15.02
CA PHE A 203 3.20 4.12 15.21
C PHE A 203 2.83 4.27 16.70
N VAL A 204 3.45 3.51 17.59
CA VAL A 204 3.26 3.62 19.05
C VAL A 204 3.58 5.05 19.51
N TYR A 205 4.73 5.58 19.11
CA TYR A 205 5.11 6.96 19.40
C TYR A 205 4.08 7.95 18.87
N PHE A 206 3.64 7.78 17.63
CA PHE A 206 2.63 8.64 17.00
C PHE A 206 1.31 8.63 17.78
N PHE A 207 0.79 7.46 18.13
CA PHE A 207 -0.49 7.37 18.85
C PHE A 207 -0.40 7.98 20.25
N ILE A 208 0.70 7.76 20.98
CA ILE A 208 0.92 8.39 22.31
C ILE A 208 0.93 9.91 22.19
N LYS A 209 1.60 10.47 21.17
CA LYS A 209 1.76 11.92 21.00
C LYS A 209 0.53 12.60 20.41
N THR A 210 -0.18 11.95 19.51
CA THR A 210 -1.28 12.58 18.75
C THR A 210 -2.65 12.33 19.38
N PHE A 211 -2.82 11.17 20.01
CA PHE A 211 -4.09 10.76 20.62
C PHE A 211 -3.92 10.49 22.12
N SER A 212 -3.56 9.26 22.50
CA SER A 212 -3.23 8.88 23.88
C SER A 212 -2.50 7.53 23.95
N ALA A 213 -1.94 7.20 25.11
CA ALA A 213 -1.34 5.89 25.37
C ALA A 213 -2.34 4.73 25.22
N PHE A 214 -3.62 4.98 25.47
CA PHE A 214 -4.68 4.00 25.28
C PHE A 214 -4.72 3.48 23.84
N TYR A 215 -4.70 4.36 22.83
CA TYR A 215 -4.72 3.94 21.42
C TYR A 215 -3.43 3.21 21.00
N ALA A 216 -2.29 3.56 21.59
CA ALA A 216 -1.06 2.81 21.36
C ALA A 216 -1.18 1.37 21.88
N VAL A 217 -1.77 1.16 23.04
CA VAL A 217 -2.05 -0.19 23.60
C VAL A 217 -3.03 -0.95 22.71
N VAL A 218 -4.14 -0.32 22.31
CA VAL A 218 -5.13 -0.93 21.41
C VAL A 218 -4.48 -1.31 20.07
N PHE A 219 -3.60 -0.46 19.53
CA PHE A 219 -2.84 -0.79 18.30
C PHE A 219 -1.98 -2.04 18.49
N ILE A 220 -1.19 -2.13 19.56
CA ILE A 220 -0.35 -3.30 19.85
C ILE A 220 -1.21 -4.58 19.94
N ILE A 221 -2.32 -4.51 20.66
CA ILE A 221 -3.23 -5.66 20.82
C ILE A 221 -3.81 -6.08 19.47
N THR A 222 -4.31 -5.12 18.66
CA THR A 222 -4.92 -5.40 17.36
C THR A 222 -3.91 -5.89 16.32
N GLN A 223 -2.62 -5.52 16.43
CA GLN A 223 -1.56 -6.01 15.54
C GLN A 223 -0.92 -7.33 16.01
N SER A 224 -1.20 -7.80 17.23
CA SER A 224 -0.61 -9.03 17.75
C SER A 224 -0.88 -10.28 16.90
N PRO A 225 -2.06 -10.49 16.25
CA PRO A 225 -2.27 -11.62 15.35
C PRO A 225 -1.36 -11.58 14.11
N VAL A 226 -1.06 -10.38 13.61
CA VAL A 226 -0.15 -10.20 12.45
C VAL A 226 1.26 -10.63 12.83
N VAL A 227 1.75 -10.13 13.98
CA VAL A 227 3.09 -10.45 14.49
C VAL A 227 3.21 -11.95 14.77
N MET A 228 2.23 -12.53 15.44
CA MET A 228 2.23 -13.96 15.75
C MET A 228 2.25 -14.82 14.49
N TYR A 229 1.39 -14.51 13.51
CA TYR A 229 1.38 -15.24 12.24
C TYR A 229 2.70 -15.09 11.49
N PHE A 230 3.25 -13.87 11.42
CA PHE A 230 4.53 -13.61 10.76
C PHE A 230 5.68 -14.42 11.39
N LEU A 231 5.79 -14.44 12.72
CA LEU A 231 6.85 -15.19 13.43
C LEU A 231 6.72 -16.69 13.22
N LEU A 232 5.51 -17.26 13.29
CA LEU A 232 5.26 -18.67 13.02
C LEU A 232 5.60 -19.05 11.58
N TRP A 233 5.21 -18.20 10.62
CA TRP A 233 5.53 -18.40 9.21
C TRP A 233 7.04 -18.29 8.97
N PHE A 234 7.70 -17.29 9.56
CA PHE A 234 9.15 -17.12 9.45
C PHE A 234 9.90 -18.34 10.01
N TYR A 235 9.46 -18.86 11.14
CA TYR A 235 10.03 -20.10 11.71
C TYR A 235 9.90 -21.28 10.73
N GLY A 236 8.75 -21.45 10.08
CA GLY A 236 8.56 -22.46 9.04
C GLY A 236 9.49 -22.27 7.85
N VAL A 237 9.61 -21.02 7.36
CA VAL A 237 10.50 -20.65 6.22
C VAL A 237 11.98 -20.80 6.59
N TRP A 238 12.33 -20.56 7.84
CA TRP A 238 13.71 -20.77 8.31
C TRP A 238 14.14 -22.22 8.20
N LYS A 239 13.24 -23.16 8.49
CA LYS A 239 13.46 -24.60 8.34
C LYS A 239 13.45 -25.04 6.88
N ASP A 240 12.44 -24.59 6.14
CA ASP A 240 12.24 -24.91 4.73
C ASP A 240 11.79 -23.67 3.93
N PRO A 241 12.66 -23.08 3.10
CA PRO A 241 12.33 -21.91 2.29
C PRO A 241 11.13 -22.08 1.35
N THR A 242 10.72 -23.31 1.01
CA THR A 242 9.55 -23.57 0.16
C THR A 242 8.23 -23.18 0.81
N ASN A 243 8.20 -22.99 2.14
CA ASN A 243 7.07 -22.47 2.88
C ASN A 243 6.80 -20.96 2.60
N ALA A 244 7.70 -20.26 1.90
CA ALA A 244 7.49 -18.91 1.43
C ALA A 244 6.59 -18.91 0.18
N ASP A 245 5.35 -19.35 0.32
CA ASP A 245 4.40 -19.61 -0.74
C ASP A 245 3.30 -18.51 -0.86
N PHE A 246 2.57 -18.58 -1.97
CA PHE A 246 1.44 -17.69 -2.26
C PHE A 246 0.37 -17.72 -1.15
N LYS A 247 -0.02 -18.91 -0.69
CA LYS A 247 -1.08 -19.07 0.30
C LYS A 247 -0.74 -18.40 1.63
N SER A 248 0.49 -18.59 2.09
CA SER A 248 0.99 -17.99 3.32
C SER A 248 1.12 -16.47 3.22
N THR A 249 1.59 -15.96 2.07
CA THR A 249 1.64 -14.52 1.77
C THR A 249 0.23 -13.90 1.78
N MET A 250 -0.73 -14.52 1.08
CA MET A 250 -2.11 -13.99 1.04
C MET A 250 -2.77 -14.04 2.42
N ARG A 251 -2.46 -15.03 3.24
CA ARG A 251 -2.96 -15.11 4.62
C ARG A 251 -2.39 -13.98 5.49
N LEU A 252 -1.08 -13.70 5.39
CA LEU A 252 -0.47 -12.55 6.07
C LEU A 252 -1.14 -11.24 5.63
N ASN A 253 -1.32 -11.03 4.32
CA ASN A 253 -1.96 -9.84 3.77
C ASN A 253 -3.40 -9.68 4.27
N PHE A 254 -4.17 -10.78 4.33
CA PHE A 254 -5.54 -10.77 4.83
C PHE A 254 -5.61 -10.39 6.31
N ILE A 255 -4.81 -11.05 7.17
CA ILE A 255 -4.76 -10.77 8.61
C ILE A 255 -4.32 -9.31 8.84
N SER A 256 -3.25 -8.87 8.17
CA SER A 256 -2.74 -7.49 8.28
C SER A 256 -3.79 -6.46 7.84
N SER A 257 -4.48 -6.73 6.72
CA SER A 257 -5.53 -5.85 6.22
C SER A 257 -6.71 -5.76 7.20
N LEU A 258 -7.15 -6.89 7.76
CA LEU A 258 -8.23 -6.93 8.73
C LEU A 258 -7.87 -6.16 10.01
N CYS A 259 -6.68 -6.44 10.58
CA CYS A 259 -6.23 -5.80 11.81
C CYS A 259 -6.01 -4.29 11.66
N LEU A 260 -5.36 -3.86 10.58
CA LEU A 260 -5.12 -2.43 10.33
C LEU A 260 -6.40 -1.67 10.02
N ASN A 261 -7.25 -2.20 9.15
CA ASN A 261 -8.52 -1.53 8.81
C ASN A 261 -9.45 -1.49 10.03
N GLY A 262 -9.53 -2.58 10.80
CA GLY A 262 -10.32 -2.63 12.03
C GLY A 262 -9.84 -1.61 13.06
N PHE A 263 -8.53 -1.52 13.28
CA PHE A 263 -7.95 -0.54 14.19
C PHE A 263 -8.22 0.91 13.75
N PHE A 264 -7.95 1.27 12.50
CA PHE A 264 -8.17 2.63 12.02
C PHE A 264 -9.66 3.01 11.98
N LEU A 265 -10.53 2.07 11.64
CA LEU A 265 -11.97 2.32 11.71
C LEU A 265 -12.42 2.54 13.17
N TYR A 266 -11.97 1.71 14.09
CA TYR A 266 -12.22 1.91 15.54
C TYR A 266 -11.71 3.28 16.01
N LEU A 267 -10.45 3.63 15.67
CA LEU A 267 -9.85 4.91 16.04
C LEU A 267 -10.68 6.09 15.51
N PHE A 268 -11.09 6.04 14.25
CA PHE A 268 -11.91 7.09 13.66
C PHE A 268 -13.27 7.24 14.38
N LEU A 269 -14.01 6.13 14.54
CA LEU A 269 -15.34 6.15 15.15
C LEU A 269 -15.29 6.64 16.61
N HIS A 270 -14.29 6.18 17.35
CA HIS A 270 -14.15 6.57 18.76
C HIS A 270 -13.68 8.02 18.94
N THR A 271 -12.77 8.52 18.10
CA THR A 271 -12.29 9.91 18.19
C THR A 271 -13.31 10.93 17.68
N TRP A 272 -14.22 10.53 16.79
CA TRP A 272 -15.31 11.34 16.29
C TRP A 272 -16.62 11.16 17.10
N HIS A 273 -16.55 10.46 18.25
CA HIS A 273 -17.69 10.25 19.17
C HIS A 273 -18.89 9.54 18.53
N TYR A 274 -18.66 8.65 17.57
CA TYR A 274 -19.72 7.78 17.04
C TYR A 274 -19.96 6.53 17.88
N ILE A 275 -18.99 6.14 18.72
CA ILE A 275 -19.05 5.00 19.66
C ILE A 275 -18.37 5.35 20.98
#